data_626ca3d0bfc4730c3c472fdc21d74ac2
#
_entry.id   626ca3d0bfc4730c3c472fdc21d74ac2
#
_cell.length_a   1.000
_cell.length_b   1.000
_cell.length_c   1.000
_cell.angle_alpha   90.00
_cell.angle_beta   90.00
_cell.angle_gamma   90.00
#
_symmetry.space_group_name_H-M   'P 1'
#
loop_
_entity.id
_entity.type
_entity.pdbx_description
1 polymer ?
#
loop_
_entity_poly.entity_id
_entity_poly.type
_entity_poly.pdbx_seq_one_letter_code
_entity_poly.pdbx_strand_id
1 'polypeptide(L)'
;MDRFSRIILGYHGCEPDFAEALIRGELAIDDWKPSANPYDWLGHGIYFWEHGPQRAGDWGGAVVGAVLNLGMCLDLTDIQFTSLLADEYESIRGVYEAEGRPLPKNKGKRHDLDCLVINELIGTASEAGIVFQTVRCPFLEGDPAFPGSGIRRESHIQIAVRDKACILGVFRPNLG
;
A
#
# COMPACT_ATOMS: atom_id res chain seq x y z
N MET A 1 -12.15 16.79 -5.84
CA MET A 1 -10.92 16.13 -5.37
C MET A 1 -10.40 16.92 -4.19
N ASP A 2 -10.30 16.29 -3.04
CA ASP A 2 -9.86 16.95 -1.81
C ASP A 2 -8.39 17.37 -1.97
N ARG A 3 -8.13 18.70 -1.90
CA ARG A 3 -6.79 19.27 -2.06
C ARG A 3 -6.05 19.42 -0.72
N PHE A 4 -6.62 18.90 0.36
CA PHE A 4 -5.97 18.97 1.66
C PHE A 4 -4.88 17.93 1.77
N SER A 5 -3.69 18.37 2.15
CA SER A 5 -2.58 17.49 2.48
C SER A 5 -2.95 16.64 3.69
N ARG A 6 -3.01 15.32 3.53
CA ARG A 6 -3.29 14.38 4.63
C ARG A 6 -1.97 13.83 5.14
N ILE A 7 -1.58 14.27 6.35
CA ILE A 7 -0.38 13.78 7.02
C ILE A 7 -0.79 12.70 8.01
N ILE A 8 -0.13 11.55 7.93
CA ILE A 8 -0.37 10.39 8.78
C ILE A 8 0.95 9.78 9.27
N LEU A 9 0.86 8.92 10.27
CA LEU A 9 1.97 8.06 10.69
C LEU A 9 1.82 6.67 10.04
N GLY A 10 2.86 6.26 9.33
CA GLY A 10 3.00 4.91 8.78
C GLY A 10 4.14 4.15 9.47
N TYR A 11 4.03 2.84 9.51
CA TYR A 11 5.04 1.96 10.12
C TYR A 11 5.44 0.88 9.12
N HIS A 12 6.74 0.69 8.95
CA HIS A 12 7.31 -0.30 8.03
C HIS A 12 8.11 -1.34 8.79
N GLY A 13 7.77 -2.61 8.62
CA GLY A 13 8.55 -3.73 9.16
C GLY A 13 9.70 -4.10 8.22
N CYS A 14 10.90 -4.21 8.74
CA CYS A 14 12.12 -4.47 7.96
C CYS A 14 13.21 -5.13 8.79
N GLU A 15 14.35 -5.38 8.15
CA GLU A 15 15.55 -5.87 8.85
C GLU A 15 16.16 -4.79 9.77
N PRO A 16 16.71 -5.17 10.94
CA PRO A 16 17.26 -4.24 11.91
C PRO A 16 18.34 -3.30 11.36
N ASP A 17 19.29 -3.80 10.59
CA ASP A 17 20.37 -2.99 10.03
C ASP A 17 19.84 -1.93 9.06
N PHE A 18 18.82 -2.28 8.27
CA PHE A 18 18.16 -1.34 7.37
C PHE A 18 17.42 -0.25 8.15
N ALA A 19 16.69 -0.62 9.20
CA ALA A 19 16.01 0.33 10.08
C ALA A 19 16.99 1.33 10.70
N GLU A 20 18.10 0.84 11.24
CA GLU A 20 19.14 1.68 11.86
C GLU A 20 19.75 2.65 10.84
N ALA A 21 20.10 2.16 9.65
CA ALA A 21 20.71 2.98 8.61
C ALA A 21 19.78 4.14 8.17
N LEU A 22 18.46 3.86 8.00
CA LEU A 22 17.49 4.90 7.70
C LEU A 22 17.32 5.91 8.83
N ILE A 23 17.17 5.44 10.08
CA ILE A 23 16.92 6.30 11.24
C ILE A 23 18.13 7.19 11.55
N ARG A 24 19.34 6.71 11.30
CA ARG A 24 20.57 7.49 11.48
C ARG A 24 20.91 8.39 10.28
N GLY A 25 20.17 8.29 9.19
CA GLY A 25 20.46 9.02 7.95
C GLY A 25 21.68 8.51 7.20
N GLU A 26 22.14 7.31 7.51
CA GLU A 26 23.22 6.61 6.77
C GLU A 26 22.71 6.09 5.41
N LEU A 27 21.42 5.81 5.32
CA LEU A 27 20.69 5.51 4.10
C LEU A 27 19.67 6.63 3.83
N ALA A 28 19.70 7.22 2.65
CA ALA A 28 18.73 8.23 2.26
C ALA A 28 17.37 7.60 1.90
N ILE A 29 16.27 8.34 2.11
CA ILE A 29 14.93 7.90 1.71
C ILE A 29 14.88 7.63 0.19
N ASP A 30 15.61 8.39 -0.61
CA ASP A 30 15.69 8.21 -2.06
C ASP A 30 16.33 6.87 -2.48
N ASP A 31 17.15 6.28 -1.62
CA ASP A 31 17.76 4.96 -1.86
C ASP A 31 16.87 3.80 -1.39
N TRP A 32 15.76 4.09 -0.70
CA TRP A 32 14.81 3.06 -0.27
C TRP A 32 14.12 2.44 -1.47
N LYS A 33 14.35 1.15 -1.70
CA LYS A 33 13.79 0.42 -2.84
C LYS A 33 12.33 0.06 -2.60
N PRO A 34 11.40 0.46 -3.50
CA PRO A 34 10.02 0.03 -3.43
C PRO A 34 9.90 -1.47 -3.73
N SER A 35 8.87 -2.11 -3.20
CA SER A 35 8.44 -3.43 -3.67
C SER A 35 7.92 -3.31 -5.10
N ALA A 36 8.23 -4.32 -5.92
CA ALA A 36 7.78 -4.43 -7.31
C ALA A 36 7.42 -5.89 -7.65
N ASN A 37 6.91 -6.64 -6.66
CA ASN A 37 6.45 -7.99 -6.87
C ASN A 37 5.10 -7.99 -7.62
N PRO A 38 4.83 -9.01 -8.47
CA PRO A 38 3.57 -9.12 -9.19
C PRO A 38 2.37 -9.48 -8.29
N TYR A 39 2.60 -9.67 -6.99
CA TYR A 39 1.60 -10.07 -6.00
C TYR A 39 1.47 -9.08 -4.83
N ASP A 40 2.01 -7.88 -4.96
CA ASP A 40 1.91 -6.82 -3.95
C ASP A 40 0.45 -6.39 -3.78
N TRP A 41 0.00 -6.17 -2.55
CA TRP A 41 -1.42 -5.97 -2.23
C TRP A 41 -2.03 -4.68 -2.81
N LEU A 42 -1.21 -3.65 -2.94
CA LEU A 42 -1.61 -2.31 -3.44
C LEU A 42 -0.80 -1.88 -4.66
N GLY A 43 -0.29 -2.85 -5.45
CA GLY A 43 0.64 -2.56 -6.54
C GLY A 43 2.03 -2.19 -6.02
N HIS A 44 2.86 -1.66 -6.89
CA HIS A 44 4.25 -1.35 -6.55
C HIS A 44 4.37 -0.14 -5.62
N GLY A 45 5.28 -0.21 -4.63
CA GLY A 45 5.51 0.90 -3.70
C GLY A 45 6.28 0.50 -2.45
N ILE A 46 6.54 1.47 -1.58
CA ILE A 46 7.06 1.24 -0.23
C ILE A 46 5.85 1.12 0.70
N TYR A 47 5.76 0.00 1.40
CA TYR A 47 4.58 -0.37 2.18
C TYR A 47 4.64 0.09 3.63
N PHE A 48 3.53 0.63 4.12
CA PHE A 48 3.38 1.04 5.52
C PHE A 48 2.03 0.56 6.06
N TRP A 49 1.99 0.24 7.35
CA TRP A 49 0.76 0.10 8.13
C TRP A 49 0.42 1.45 8.76
N GLU A 50 -0.75 1.99 8.43
CA GLU A 50 -1.24 3.24 9.02
C GLU A 50 -1.55 3.01 10.50
N HIS A 51 -0.91 3.78 11.40
CA HIS A 51 -1.07 3.68 12.86
C HIS A 51 -0.92 2.26 13.45
N GLY A 52 -0.22 1.36 12.75
CA GLY A 52 -0.12 -0.06 13.10
C GLY A 52 1.32 -0.52 13.39
N PRO A 53 2.03 0.00 14.43
CA PRO A 53 3.42 -0.37 14.68
C PRO A 53 3.60 -1.84 15.06
N GLN A 54 2.66 -2.43 15.81
CA GLN A 54 2.72 -3.84 16.16
C GLN A 54 2.55 -4.73 14.93
N ARG A 55 1.61 -4.38 14.05
CA ARG A 55 1.40 -5.10 12.80
C ARG A 55 2.63 -5.05 11.88
N ALA A 56 3.33 -3.92 11.85
CA ALA A 56 4.61 -3.80 11.15
C ALA A 56 5.70 -4.69 11.78
N GLY A 57 5.73 -4.77 13.11
CA GLY A 57 6.67 -5.62 13.86
C GLY A 57 6.49 -7.12 13.60
N ASP A 58 5.25 -7.57 13.40
CA ASP A 58 4.96 -8.97 13.04
C ASP A 58 5.51 -9.36 11.66
N TRP A 59 5.78 -8.37 10.80
CA TRP A 59 6.26 -8.58 9.44
C TRP A 59 7.78 -8.56 9.33
N GLY A 60 8.47 -7.72 10.11
CA GLY A 60 9.92 -7.58 10.09
C GLY A 60 10.54 -7.66 11.48
N GLY A 61 11.84 -7.87 11.57
CA GLY A 61 12.58 -7.93 12.84
C GLY A 61 12.72 -6.56 13.53
N ALA A 62 12.50 -5.47 12.80
CA ALA A 62 12.50 -4.10 13.27
C ALA A 62 11.41 -3.27 12.61
N VAL A 63 11.13 -2.10 13.17
CA VAL A 63 10.10 -1.18 12.66
C VAL A 63 10.68 0.22 12.49
N VAL A 64 10.44 0.80 11.31
CA VAL A 64 10.66 2.22 11.04
C VAL A 64 9.32 2.94 11.06
N GLY A 65 9.20 3.98 11.87
CA GLY A 65 8.10 4.94 11.79
C GLY A 65 8.38 5.99 10.73
N ALA A 66 7.35 6.44 10.01
CA ALA A 66 7.44 7.49 9.02
C ALA A 66 6.29 8.49 9.15
N VAL A 67 6.60 9.75 8.88
CA VAL A 67 5.58 10.79 8.67
C VAL A 67 5.31 10.84 7.17
N LEU A 68 4.09 10.51 6.79
CA LEU A 68 3.68 10.41 5.39
C LEU A 68 2.69 11.53 5.03
N ASN A 69 2.93 12.19 3.91
CA ASN A 69 1.93 13.00 3.24
C ASN A 69 1.31 12.14 2.13
N LEU A 70 0.01 11.86 2.19
CA LEU A 70 -0.63 11.00 1.20
C LEU A 70 -0.64 11.58 -0.21
N GLY A 71 -0.49 12.90 -0.36
CA GLY A 71 -0.48 13.56 -1.67
C GLY A 71 -1.73 13.25 -2.50
N MET A 72 -1.55 13.05 -3.80
CA MET A 72 -2.58 12.50 -4.68
C MET A 72 -2.70 10.99 -4.40
N CYS A 73 -3.65 10.64 -3.57
CA CYS A 73 -3.85 9.28 -3.07
C CYS A 73 -4.98 8.56 -3.84
N LEU A 74 -4.70 7.37 -4.33
CA LEU A 74 -5.73 6.39 -4.71
C LEU A 74 -6.26 5.76 -3.41
N ASP A 75 -7.26 6.41 -2.81
CA ASP A 75 -7.82 6.00 -1.51
C ASP A 75 -9.01 5.06 -1.69
N LEU A 76 -8.76 3.76 -1.58
CA LEU A 76 -9.78 2.73 -1.78
C LEU A 76 -10.77 2.62 -0.59
N THR A 77 -10.77 3.57 0.33
CA THR A 77 -11.88 3.79 1.27
C THR A 77 -13.00 4.64 0.65
N ASP A 78 -12.71 5.33 -0.48
CA ASP A 78 -13.69 6.14 -1.20
C ASP A 78 -14.27 5.36 -2.37
N ILE A 79 -15.61 5.33 -2.44
CA ILE A 79 -16.37 4.59 -3.47
C ILE A 79 -16.05 5.07 -4.90
N GLN A 80 -15.68 6.34 -5.09
CA GLN A 80 -15.30 6.84 -6.41
C GLN A 80 -14.07 6.10 -6.96
N PHE A 81 -13.08 5.82 -6.11
CA PHE A 81 -11.85 5.13 -6.54
C PHE A 81 -12.04 3.63 -6.69
N THR A 82 -12.88 3.01 -5.86
CA THR A 82 -13.24 1.59 -6.06
C THR A 82 -14.06 1.39 -7.33
N SER A 83 -14.86 2.38 -7.74
CA SER A 83 -15.55 2.36 -9.03
C SER A 83 -14.58 2.44 -10.21
N LEU A 84 -13.59 3.37 -10.15
CA LEU A 84 -12.55 3.44 -11.17
C LEU A 84 -11.74 2.13 -11.28
N LEU A 85 -11.47 1.50 -10.13
CA LEU A 85 -10.77 0.21 -10.09
C LEU A 85 -11.60 -0.90 -10.76
N ALA A 86 -12.92 -0.89 -10.56
CA ALA A 86 -13.83 -1.84 -11.22
C ALA A 86 -13.89 -1.63 -12.74
N ASP A 87 -13.93 -0.38 -13.20
CA ASP A 87 -13.93 -0.04 -14.62
C ASP A 87 -12.62 -0.48 -15.29
N GLU A 88 -11.47 -0.25 -14.63
CA GLU A 88 -10.16 -0.70 -15.12
C GLU A 88 -10.10 -2.23 -15.21
N TYR A 89 -10.59 -2.94 -14.17
CA TYR A 89 -10.69 -4.39 -14.21
C TYR A 89 -11.46 -4.90 -15.43
N GLU A 90 -12.60 -4.31 -15.77
CA GLU A 90 -13.40 -4.70 -16.94
C GLU A 90 -12.63 -4.47 -18.25
N SER A 91 -11.86 -3.38 -18.34
CA SER A 91 -10.99 -3.10 -19.49
C SER A 91 -9.91 -4.16 -19.65
N ILE A 92 -9.21 -4.49 -18.56
CA ILE A 92 -8.17 -5.54 -18.54
C ILE A 92 -8.77 -6.90 -18.88
N ARG A 93 -9.93 -7.23 -18.29
CA ARG A 93 -10.64 -8.48 -18.56
C ARG A 93 -10.93 -8.65 -20.05
N GLY A 94 -11.43 -7.59 -20.70
CA GLY A 94 -11.71 -7.63 -22.13
C GLY A 94 -10.46 -7.91 -22.98
N VAL A 95 -9.31 -7.34 -22.64
CA VAL A 95 -8.03 -7.60 -23.31
C VAL A 95 -7.61 -9.06 -23.14
N TYR A 96 -7.63 -9.56 -21.91
CA TYR A 96 -7.24 -10.95 -21.60
C TYR A 96 -8.14 -11.97 -22.30
N GLU A 97 -9.46 -11.72 -22.33
CA GLU A 97 -10.42 -12.55 -23.07
C GLU A 97 -10.14 -12.55 -24.58
N ALA A 98 -9.88 -11.39 -25.17
CA ALA A 98 -9.56 -11.29 -26.61
C ALA A 98 -8.27 -12.01 -26.98
N GLU A 99 -7.28 -12.06 -26.06
CA GLU A 99 -6.01 -12.77 -26.25
C GLU A 99 -6.08 -14.26 -25.86
N GLY A 100 -7.20 -14.74 -25.32
CA GLY A 100 -7.35 -16.11 -24.86
C GLY A 100 -6.48 -16.46 -23.65
N ARG A 101 -6.09 -15.44 -22.85
CA ARG A 101 -5.26 -15.60 -21.65
C ARG A 101 -6.11 -15.57 -20.38
N PRO A 102 -5.81 -16.43 -19.38
CA PRO A 102 -6.47 -16.34 -18.09
C PRO A 102 -5.96 -15.13 -17.30
N LEU A 103 -6.86 -14.42 -16.63
CA LEU A 103 -6.51 -13.41 -15.62
C LEU A 103 -5.76 -14.06 -14.43
N PRO A 104 -4.78 -13.37 -13.82
CA PRO A 104 -4.24 -13.80 -12.54
C PRO A 104 -5.34 -13.81 -11.47
N LYS A 105 -5.06 -14.49 -10.35
CA LYS A 105 -6.03 -14.64 -9.26
C LYS A 105 -5.35 -14.31 -7.93
N ASN A 106 -6.08 -13.63 -7.07
CA ASN A 106 -5.67 -13.52 -5.67
C ASN A 106 -5.75 -14.89 -5.00
N LYS A 107 -4.71 -15.28 -4.26
CA LYS A 107 -4.66 -16.57 -3.56
C LYS A 107 -3.85 -16.45 -2.26
N GLY A 108 -4.50 -16.62 -1.12
CA GLY A 108 -3.87 -16.49 0.19
C GLY A 108 -3.29 -15.09 0.39
N LYS A 109 -1.98 -15.01 0.66
CA LYS A 109 -1.26 -13.74 0.82
C LYS A 109 -0.78 -13.12 -0.50
N ARG A 110 -1.10 -13.69 -1.63
CA ARG A 110 -0.74 -13.18 -2.95
C ARG A 110 -1.94 -12.48 -3.56
N HIS A 111 -1.76 -11.24 -3.97
CA HIS A 111 -2.79 -10.39 -4.58
C HIS A 111 -2.45 -10.07 -6.03
N ASP A 112 -2.15 -11.11 -6.83
CA ASP A 112 -1.69 -10.97 -8.22
C ASP A 112 -2.71 -10.23 -9.10
N LEU A 113 -4.02 -10.41 -8.88
CA LEU A 113 -5.05 -9.69 -9.62
C LEU A 113 -5.15 -8.24 -9.19
N ASP A 114 -5.20 -7.98 -7.87
CA ASP A 114 -5.28 -6.62 -7.36
C ASP A 114 -4.03 -5.81 -7.74
N CYS A 115 -2.84 -6.44 -7.65
CA CYS A 115 -1.59 -5.84 -8.08
C CYS A 115 -1.63 -5.39 -9.54
N LEU A 116 -2.10 -6.27 -10.42
CA LEU A 116 -2.27 -5.97 -11.85
C LEU A 116 -3.20 -4.78 -12.05
N VAL A 117 -4.42 -4.86 -11.52
CA VAL A 117 -5.46 -3.84 -11.77
C VAL A 117 -5.06 -2.47 -11.21
N ILE A 118 -4.46 -2.42 -10.02
CA ILE A 118 -3.99 -1.17 -9.41
C ILE A 118 -2.86 -0.55 -10.24
N ASN A 119 -1.88 -1.34 -10.67
CA ASN A 119 -0.77 -0.82 -11.46
C ASN A 119 -1.22 -0.32 -12.84
N GLU A 120 -2.11 -1.04 -13.52
CA GLU A 120 -2.68 -0.62 -14.81
C GLU A 120 -3.51 0.68 -14.65
N LEU A 121 -4.41 0.75 -13.66
CA LEU A 121 -5.16 1.98 -13.37
C LEU A 121 -4.24 3.18 -13.16
N ILE A 122 -3.16 3.01 -12.40
CA ILE A 122 -2.20 4.10 -12.15
C ILE A 122 -1.45 4.47 -13.43
N GLY A 123 -1.10 3.50 -14.28
CA GLY A 123 -0.52 3.73 -15.59
C GLY A 123 -1.44 4.55 -16.50
N THR A 124 -2.67 4.09 -16.67
CA THR A 124 -3.72 4.77 -17.46
C THR A 124 -3.99 6.20 -16.95
N ALA A 125 -4.09 6.37 -15.63
CA ALA A 125 -4.27 7.68 -15.01
C ALA A 125 -3.08 8.61 -15.29
N SER A 126 -1.85 8.09 -15.22
CA SER A 126 -0.63 8.86 -15.50
C SER A 126 -0.58 9.35 -16.95
N GLU A 127 -1.00 8.54 -17.91
CA GLU A 127 -1.12 8.94 -19.32
C GLU A 127 -2.15 10.06 -19.50
N ALA A 128 -3.19 10.09 -18.66
CA ALA A 128 -4.18 11.16 -18.62
C ALA A 128 -3.73 12.39 -17.78
N GLY A 129 -2.50 12.42 -17.28
CA GLY A 129 -1.93 13.51 -16.49
C GLY A 129 -2.29 13.48 -15.01
N ILE A 130 -2.82 12.36 -14.49
CA ILE A 130 -3.14 12.17 -13.07
C ILE A 130 -2.08 11.24 -12.47
N VAL A 131 -1.21 11.77 -11.62
CA VAL A 131 -0.15 10.98 -10.97
C VAL A 131 -0.55 10.64 -9.53
N PHE A 132 -0.91 9.38 -9.29
CA PHE A 132 -1.12 8.87 -7.95
C PHE A 132 0.22 8.64 -7.25
N GLN A 133 0.43 9.35 -6.14
CA GLN A 133 1.66 9.31 -5.35
C GLN A 133 1.61 8.21 -4.27
N THR A 134 0.39 7.89 -3.80
CA THR A 134 0.16 6.83 -2.81
C THR A 134 -1.10 6.04 -3.15
N VAL A 135 -1.17 4.80 -2.66
CA VAL A 135 -2.37 3.96 -2.65
C VAL A 135 -2.69 3.60 -1.21
N ARG A 136 -3.95 3.69 -0.80
CA ARG A 136 -4.40 3.41 0.57
C ARG A 136 -5.62 2.50 0.55
N CYS A 137 -5.61 1.43 1.36
CA CYS A 137 -6.72 0.49 1.44
C CYS A 137 -6.85 -0.13 2.83
N PRO A 138 -8.09 -0.30 3.36
CA PRO A 138 -8.36 -1.09 4.55
C PRO A 138 -8.39 -2.58 4.17
N PHE A 139 -7.85 -3.42 5.05
CA PHE A 139 -7.91 -4.88 4.94
C PHE A 139 -8.53 -5.47 6.20
N LEU A 140 -9.46 -6.41 5.98
CA LEU A 140 -10.15 -7.14 7.06
C LEU A 140 -9.53 -8.54 7.15
N GLU A 141 -8.58 -8.71 8.06
CA GLU A 141 -7.85 -9.97 8.24
C GLU A 141 -8.05 -10.57 9.64
N GLY A 142 -7.68 -11.84 9.73
CA GLY A 142 -7.71 -12.60 10.97
C GLY A 142 -9.09 -13.08 11.40
N ASP A 143 -9.14 -13.69 12.56
CA ASP A 143 -10.36 -14.19 13.19
C ASP A 143 -11.24 -13.05 13.74
N PRO A 144 -12.54 -13.29 13.98
CA PRO A 144 -13.36 -12.35 14.72
C PRO A 144 -12.73 -11.98 16.07
N ALA A 145 -12.80 -10.71 16.47
CA ALA A 145 -12.28 -10.23 17.76
C ALA A 145 -12.90 -10.96 18.94
N PHE A 146 -14.16 -11.36 18.81
CA PHE A 146 -14.92 -12.23 19.73
C PHE A 146 -16.00 -12.98 18.94
N PRO A 147 -16.59 -14.06 19.47
CA PRO A 147 -17.64 -14.81 18.79
C PRO A 147 -18.79 -13.93 18.31
N GLY A 148 -19.09 -13.95 17.00
CA GLY A 148 -20.13 -13.13 16.37
C GLY A 148 -19.71 -11.70 16.01
N SER A 149 -18.47 -11.28 16.26
CA SER A 149 -17.97 -9.96 15.91
C SER A 149 -17.77 -9.80 14.41
N GLY A 150 -18.17 -8.64 13.86
CA GLY A 150 -17.77 -8.18 12.54
C GLY A 150 -16.35 -7.56 12.49
N ILE A 151 -15.77 -7.25 13.68
CA ILE A 151 -14.42 -6.71 13.78
C ILE A 151 -13.43 -7.87 13.71
N ARG A 152 -12.43 -7.77 12.84
CA ARG A 152 -11.36 -8.75 12.70
C ARG A 152 -10.13 -8.35 13.50
N ARG A 153 -9.41 -9.32 14.07
CA ARG A 153 -8.27 -9.09 14.97
C ARG A 153 -7.08 -8.43 14.29
N GLU A 154 -6.90 -8.70 13.02
CA GLU A 154 -5.77 -8.23 12.22
C GLU A 154 -6.18 -7.16 11.20
N SER A 155 -7.38 -6.55 11.38
CA SER A 155 -7.81 -5.45 10.52
C SER A 155 -6.83 -4.30 10.60
N HIS A 156 -6.47 -3.77 9.43
CA HIS A 156 -5.49 -2.70 9.33
C HIS A 156 -5.70 -1.88 8.06
N ILE A 157 -5.02 -0.76 7.97
CA ILE A 157 -4.91 0.02 6.73
C ILE A 157 -3.48 -0.09 6.24
N GLN A 158 -3.30 -0.44 4.98
CA GLN A 158 -2.01 -0.37 4.30
C GLN A 158 -1.93 0.83 3.38
N ILE A 159 -0.71 1.34 3.22
CA ILE A 159 -0.36 2.39 2.28
C ILE A 159 0.84 1.90 1.47
N ALA A 160 0.75 2.00 0.15
CA ALA A 160 1.87 1.86 -0.75
C ALA A 160 2.29 3.25 -1.23
N VAL A 161 3.48 3.69 -0.85
CA VAL A 161 4.07 4.97 -1.29
C VAL A 161 4.82 4.74 -2.59
N ARG A 162 4.39 5.41 -3.65
CA ARG A 162 4.96 5.33 -5.00
C ARG A 162 5.91 6.48 -5.28
N ASP A 163 5.63 7.66 -4.73
CA ASP A 163 6.50 8.83 -4.78
C ASP A 163 7.15 9.05 -3.41
N LYS A 164 8.45 8.86 -3.33
CA LYS A 164 9.21 8.97 -2.08
C LYS A 164 9.17 10.37 -1.46
N ALA A 165 8.85 11.42 -2.24
CA ALA A 165 8.61 12.76 -1.71
C ALA A 165 7.42 12.80 -0.72
N CYS A 166 6.57 11.79 -0.73
CA CYS A 166 5.51 11.60 0.26
C CYS A 166 6.02 11.14 1.64
N ILE A 167 7.26 10.68 1.75
CA ILE A 167 7.90 10.33 3.03
C ILE A 167 8.62 11.57 3.55
N LEU A 168 7.95 12.31 4.45
CA LEU A 168 8.47 13.58 4.97
C LEU A 168 9.63 13.40 5.96
N GLY A 169 9.73 12.23 6.56
CA GLY A 169 10.80 11.88 7.49
C GLY A 169 10.54 10.54 8.15
N VAL A 170 11.58 9.97 8.74
CA VAL A 170 11.53 8.69 9.45
C VAL A 170 11.96 8.86 10.90
N PHE A 171 11.50 7.97 11.77
CA PHE A 171 11.80 7.99 13.19
C PHE A 171 11.83 6.59 13.80
N ARG A 172 12.45 6.45 14.97
CA ARG A 172 12.37 5.24 15.78
C ARG A 172 11.06 5.24 16.56
N PRO A 173 10.14 4.31 16.32
CA PRO A 173 8.93 4.22 17.12
C PRO A 173 9.24 3.68 18.51
N ASN A 174 8.49 4.17 19.52
CA ASN A 174 8.44 3.52 20.82
C ASN A 174 7.34 2.47 20.78
N LEU A 175 7.69 1.21 20.85
CA LEU A 175 6.75 0.10 20.75
C LEU A 175 6.23 -0.40 22.12
N GLY A 176 6.65 0.24 23.21
CA GLY A 176 6.24 -0.09 24.58
C GLY A 176 7.15 -1.11 25.25
#